data_b855eb355b7f92a91c5bad96a6d3d11c
#
_entry.id   b855eb355b7f92a91c5bad96a6d3d11c
#
_cell.length_a   1.000
_cell.length_b   1.000
_cell.length_c   1.000
_cell.angle_alpha   90.00
_cell.angle_beta   90.00
_cell.angle_gamma   90.00
#
_symmetry.space_group_name_H-M   'P 1'
#
loop_
_entity.id
_entity.type
_entity.pdbx_description
1 polymer ?
#
loop_
_entity_poly.entity_id
_entity_poly.type
_entity_poly.pdbx_seq_one_letter_code
_entity_poly.pdbx_strand_id
1 'polypeptide(L)'
;MVTLEFPQDKSTILQLLNEYFAWDKAQFTIQNGTVDVEGTIVLKKPTSRLPVKFGKVTGSFQCHKNQLESLVGSPHTVTENFVCEENQLESLAGCPQTVLGSFVCHNNFLTNLRGAPQEVGEDFIAHNNQLESLRGAPRTVGMLFDVSRNNLEDLEGAPQKVDSFWASSNKLTSLQGLSPVIPGHLIFDDNWKLESLEGLSVQRPSAIELSYRAYLPLLRLLVGKKVTFWPSLWGQFTAIELIFNTYAGQGKRAMFECQKALEDAGFSENARW
;
A
#
# COMPACT_ATOMS: atom_id res chain seq x y z
N MET A 1 -25.13 -14.93 -14.21
CA MET A 1 -23.77 -15.26 -13.74
C MET A 1 -23.22 -16.34 -14.64
N VAL A 2 -22.19 -16.03 -15.42
CA VAL A 2 -21.48 -17.07 -16.18
C VAL A 2 -20.60 -17.78 -15.14
N THR A 3 -20.89 -19.03 -14.82
CA THR A 3 -20.00 -19.86 -14.01
C THR A 3 -18.71 -20.04 -14.79
N LEU A 4 -17.61 -19.52 -14.29
CA LEU A 4 -16.27 -19.75 -14.85
C LEU A 4 -15.93 -21.23 -14.61
N GLU A 5 -16.07 -22.06 -15.65
CA GLU A 5 -15.66 -23.46 -15.59
C GLU A 5 -14.18 -23.56 -15.96
N PHE A 6 -13.34 -23.94 -15.00
CA PHE A 6 -11.96 -24.32 -15.25
C PHE A 6 -11.88 -25.77 -15.75
N PRO A 7 -10.86 -26.11 -16.59
CA PRO A 7 -10.66 -27.48 -17.03
C PRO A 7 -10.47 -28.43 -15.85
N GLN A 8 -11.05 -29.63 -15.94
CA GLN A 8 -10.97 -30.64 -14.89
C GLN A 8 -9.97 -31.76 -15.24
N ASP A 9 -9.75 -31.99 -16.53
CA ASP A 9 -8.85 -33.05 -16.97
C ASP A 9 -7.39 -32.61 -16.95
N LYS A 10 -6.53 -33.51 -16.48
CA LYS A 10 -5.10 -33.25 -16.26
C LYS A 10 -4.36 -32.91 -17.55
N SER A 11 -4.75 -33.47 -18.70
CA SER A 11 -4.05 -33.26 -19.97
C SER A 11 -4.23 -31.81 -20.46
N THR A 12 -5.48 -31.31 -20.43
CA THR A 12 -5.80 -29.92 -20.76
C THR A 12 -5.13 -28.93 -19.80
N ILE A 13 -5.13 -29.22 -18.49
CA ILE A 13 -4.45 -28.37 -17.50
C ILE A 13 -2.95 -28.29 -17.81
N LEU A 14 -2.28 -29.42 -18.05
CA LEU A 14 -0.85 -29.42 -18.39
C LEU A 14 -0.54 -28.69 -19.69
N GLN A 15 -1.40 -28.81 -20.71
CA GLN A 15 -1.27 -28.05 -21.94
C GLN A 15 -1.35 -26.54 -21.67
N LEU A 16 -2.34 -26.07 -20.91
CA LEU A 16 -2.52 -24.65 -20.58
C LEU A 16 -1.38 -24.13 -19.71
N LEU A 17 -0.90 -24.92 -18.74
CA LEU A 17 0.29 -24.54 -17.97
C LEU A 17 1.48 -24.29 -18.89
N ASN A 18 1.83 -25.23 -19.77
CA ASN A 18 2.92 -25.09 -20.71
C ASN A 18 2.76 -23.90 -21.67
N GLU A 19 1.52 -23.62 -22.09
CA GLU A 19 1.22 -22.51 -23.01
C GLU A 19 1.31 -21.16 -22.35
N TYR A 20 0.74 -20.99 -21.15
CA TYR A 20 0.54 -19.69 -20.51
C TYR A 20 1.58 -19.34 -19.44
N PHE A 21 2.27 -20.33 -18.87
CA PHE A 21 3.16 -20.09 -17.74
C PHE A 21 4.61 -20.47 -18.03
N ALA A 22 5.50 -19.84 -17.28
CA ALA A 22 6.90 -20.20 -17.16
C ALA A 22 7.22 -20.52 -15.69
N TRP A 23 8.18 -21.41 -15.48
CA TRP A 23 8.70 -21.78 -14.16
C TRP A 23 10.12 -22.32 -14.29
N ASP A 24 10.89 -22.22 -13.19
CA ASP A 24 12.18 -22.87 -13.06
C ASP A 24 12.12 -23.84 -11.87
N LYS A 25 12.32 -25.15 -12.15
CA LYS A 25 12.33 -26.24 -11.15
C LYS A 25 11.04 -26.41 -10.33
N ALA A 26 9.92 -25.73 -10.69
CA ALA A 26 8.67 -25.92 -9.98
C ALA A 26 8.08 -27.29 -10.25
N GLN A 27 7.46 -27.89 -9.22
CA GLN A 27 6.71 -29.14 -9.32
C GLN A 27 5.21 -28.86 -9.21
N PHE A 28 4.41 -29.67 -9.87
CA PHE A 28 2.96 -29.50 -9.92
C PHE A 28 2.24 -30.73 -9.41
N THR A 29 1.27 -30.52 -8.53
CA THR A 29 0.27 -31.52 -8.15
C THR A 29 -1.10 -31.06 -8.67
N ILE A 30 -1.77 -31.91 -9.45
CA ILE A 30 -3.09 -31.60 -10.02
C ILE A 30 -4.10 -32.56 -9.41
N GLN A 31 -5.07 -31.99 -8.68
CA GLN A 31 -6.16 -32.72 -8.03
C GLN A 31 -7.49 -31.97 -8.21
N ASN A 32 -8.52 -32.70 -8.69
CA ASN A 32 -9.86 -32.12 -8.88
C ASN A 32 -9.86 -30.80 -9.65
N GLY A 33 -9.11 -30.71 -10.75
CA GLY A 33 -9.02 -29.50 -11.58
C GLY A 33 -8.23 -28.34 -10.96
N THR A 34 -7.60 -28.55 -9.80
CA THR A 34 -6.82 -27.52 -9.07
C THR A 34 -5.34 -27.85 -9.12
N VAL A 35 -4.50 -26.85 -9.34
CA VAL A 35 -3.03 -26.95 -9.47
C VAL A 35 -2.38 -26.41 -8.22
N ASP A 36 -1.68 -27.26 -7.48
CA ASP A 36 -0.73 -26.83 -6.45
C ASP A 36 0.68 -26.78 -7.05
N VAL A 37 1.47 -25.79 -6.63
CA VAL A 37 2.81 -25.52 -7.16
C VAL A 37 3.83 -25.48 -6.04
N GLU A 38 4.88 -26.28 -6.15
CA GLU A 38 6.08 -26.17 -5.33
C GLU A 38 7.14 -25.40 -6.10
N GLY A 39 7.34 -24.13 -5.77
CA GLY A 39 8.23 -23.19 -6.45
C GLY A 39 7.51 -21.98 -7.01
N THR A 40 8.24 -21.15 -7.73
CA THR A 40 7.72 -19.92 -8.35
C THR A 40 7.13 -20.22 -9.73
N ILE A 41 5.99 -19.57 -10.04
CA ILE A 41 5.32 -19.65 -11.34
C ILE A 41 5.03 -18.23 -11.88
N VAL A 42 5.21 -18.04 -13.18
CA VAL A 42 5.08 -16.76 -13.87
C VAL A 42 4.13 -16.89 -15.06
N LEU A 43 3.07 -16.09 -15.10
CA LEU A 43 2.20 -15.96 -16.27
C LEU A 43 2.94 -15.20 -17.37
N LYS A 44 3.26 -15.85 -18.49
CA LYS A 44 4.06 -15.31 -19.59
C LYS A 44 3.25 -14.88 -20.82
N LYS A 45 2.04 -15.40 -20.96
CA LYS A 45 1.18 -15.13 -22.13
C LYS A 45 0.02 -14.24 -21.72
N PRO A 46 -0.15 -13.07 -22.38
CA PRO A 46 -1.25 -12.17 -22.08
C PRO A 46 -2.62 -12.85 -22.16
N THR A 47 -3.46 -12.60 -21.16
CA THR A 47 -4.81 -13.11 -21.07
C THR A 47 -5.64 -12.24 -20.13
N SER A 48 -6.95 -12.13 -20.37
CA SER A 48 -7.86 -11.39 -19.47
C SER A 48 -8.22 -12.15 -18.19
N ARG A 49 -7.93 -13.47 -18.13
CA ARG A 49 -8.23 -14.32 -16.97
C ARG A 49 -7.23 -15.48 -16.86
N LEU A 50 -7.08 -16.01 -15.66
CA LEU A 50 -6.26 -17.19 -15.46
C LEU A 50 -6.88 -18.40 -16.17
N PRO A 51 -6.09 -19.18 -16.96
CA PRO A 51 -6.62 -20.29 -17.75
C PRO A 51 -6.86 -21.56 -16.92
N VAL A 52 -6.26 -21.66 -15.73
CA VAL A 52 -6.40 -22.80 -14.81
C VAL A 52 -6.62 -22.28 -13.39
N LYS A 53 -7.15 -23.14 -12.52
CA LYS A 53 -7.35 -22.84 -11.11
C LYS A 53 -6.16 -23.32 -10.30
N PHE A 54 -5.61 -22.43 -9.47
CA PHE A 54 -4.54 -22.76 -8.53
C PHE A 54 -5.07 -22.97 -7.11
N GLY A 55 -4.41 -23.83 -6.35
CA GLY A 55 -4.66 -24.07 -4.93
C GLY A 55 -3.63 -23.35 -4.06
N LYS A 56 -2.46 -23.95 -3.87
CA LYS A 56 -1.35 -23.41 -3.09
C LYS A 56 -0.12 -23.22 -3.98
N VAL A 57 0.65 -22.15 -3.73
CA VAL A 57 1.96 -21.90 -4.34
C VAL A 57 2.98 -21.70 -3.22
N THR A 58 4.02 -22.54 -3.15
CA THR A 58 5.06 -22.47 -2.10
C THR A 58 6.25 -21.58 -2.49
N GLY A 59 6.13 -20.82 -3.54
CA GLY A 59 7.03 -19.78 -4.00
C GLY A 59 6.23 -18.52 -4.32
N SER A 60 6.67 -17.76 -5.30
CA SER A 60 5.97 -16.56 -5.79
C SER A 60 4.99 -16.91 -6.92
N PHE A 61 3.84 -16.24 -6.93
CA PHE A 61 2.91 -16.26 -8.04
C PHE A 61 2.95 -14.92 -8.77
N GLN A 62 3.46 -14.90 -9.99
CA GLN A 62 3.66 -13.68 -10.77
C GLN A 62 2.77 -13.68 -12.00
N CYS A 63 1.81 -12.75 -12.04
CA CYS A 63 0.88 -12.57 -13.16
C CYS A 63 0.83 -11.11 -13.64
N HIS A 64 1.92 -10.36 -13.46
CA HIS A 64 2.06 -8.98 -13.85
C HIS A 64 2.14 -8.78 -15.37
N LYS A 65 1.78 -7.58 -15.86
CA LYS A 65 1.90 -7.17 -17.27
C LYS A 65 1.15 -8.07 -18.26
N ASN A 66 -0.08 -8.50 -17.91
CA ASN A 66 -0.77 -9.55 -18.65
C ASN A 66 -2.18 -9.20 -19.17
N GLN A 67 -2.71 -8.03 -18.94
CA GLN A 67 -4.07 -7.64 -19.30
C GLN A 67 -5.18 -8.37 -18.49
N LEU A 68 -4.86 -8.88 -17.31
CA LEU A 68 -5.86 -9.53 -16.45
C LEU A 68 -6.94 -8.57 -16.00
N GLU A 69 -8.20 -8.95 -16.20
CA GLU A 69 -9.40 -8.28 -15.68
C GLU A 69 -9.91 -8.95 -14.40
N SER A 70 -9.44 -10.16 -14.10
CA SER A 70 -9.89 -10.95 -12.95
C SER A 70 -8.79 -11.83 -12.38
N LEU A 71 -8.80 -11.97 -11.05
CA LEU A 71 -7.92 -12.87 -10.29
C LEU A 71 -8.61 -14.20 -9.92
N VAL A 72 -9.82 -14.45 -10.42
CA VAL A 72 -10.51 -15.72 -10.18
C VAL A 72 -9.68 -16.87 -10.73
N GLY A 73 -9.39 -17.86 -9.89
CA GLY A 73 -8.47 -18.95 -10.20
C GLY A 73 -7.09 -18.79 -9.59
N SER A 74 -6.77 -17.65 -8.97
CA SER A 74 -5.52 -17.48 -8.22
C SER A 74 -5.39 -18.48 -7.06
N PRO A 75 -4.17 -18.78 -6.62
CA PRO A 75 -3.95 -19.61 -5.45
C PRO A 75 -4.56 -18.96 -4.19
N HIS A 76 -5.07 -19.78 -3.28
CA HIS A 76 -5.58 -19.27 -2.00
C HIS A 76 -4.46 -18.96 -0.99
N THR A 77 -3.28 -19.56 -1.20
CA THR A 77 -2.08 -19.33 -0.36
C THR A 77 -0.85 -19.19 -1.24
N VAL A 78 -0.07 -18.14 -1.00
CA VAL A 78 1.26 -17.90 -1.61
C VAL A 78 2.26 -17.69 -0.48
N THR A 79 3.35 -18.46 -0.45
CA THR A 79 4.31 -18.36 0.66
C THR A 79 5.43 -17.35 0.45
N GLU A 80 5.53 -16.81 -0.76
CA GLU A 80 6.38 -15.66 -1.09
C GLU A 80 5.51 -14.54 -1.66
N ASN A 81 5.88 -13.95 -2.78
CA ASN A 81 5.22 -12.77 -3.33
C ASN A 81 4.05 -13.14 -4.27
N PHE A 82 2.96 -12.40 -4.15
CA PHE A 82 1.88 -12.37 -5.12
C PHE A 82 1.96 -11.07 -5.93
N VAL A 83 2.25 -11.17 -7.22
CA VAL A 83 2.53 -10.01 -8.08
C VAL A 83 1.53 -9.98 -9.23
N CYS A 84 0.61 -8.99 -9.21
CA CYS A 84 -0.43 -8.78 -10.22
C CYS A 84 -0.47 -7.32 -10.73
N GLU A 85 0.65 -6.63 -10.68
CA GLU A 85 0.81 -5.26 -11.15
C GLU A 85 0.63 -5.13 -12.68
N GLU A 86 0.38 -3.90 -13.16
CA GLU A 86 0.27 -3.58 -14.59
C GLU A 86 -0.72 -4.51 -15.33
N ASN A 87 -1.93 -4.60 -14.81
CA ASN A 87 -3.06 -5.34 -15.41
C ASN A 87 -4.28 -4.41 -15.58
N GLN A 88 -5.46 -4.97 -15.78
CA GLN A 88 -6.73 -4.24 -15.95
C GLN A 88 -7.71 -4.59 -14.81
N LEU A 89 -7.21 -4.76 -13.60
CA LEU A 89 -8.01 -5.19 -12.46
C LEU A 89 -8.83 -4.02 -11.90
N GLU A 90 -10.14 -4.18 -11.84
CA GLU A 90 -11.06 -3.27 -11.14
C GLU A 90 -11.37 -3.77 -9.72
N SER A 91 -11.02 -5.01 -9.39
CA SER A 91 -11.29 -5.66 -8.11
C SER A 91 -10.23 -6.68 -7.76
N LEU A 92 -9.99 -6.88 -6.46
CA LEU A 92 -9.14 -7.94 -5.91
C LEU A 92 -9.92 -9.24 -5.61
N ALA A 93 -11.17 -9.36 -6.08
CA ALA A 93 -11.93 -10.60 -5.90
C ALA A 93 -11.22 -11.80 -6.54
N GLY A 94 -11.03 -12.86 -5.77
CA GLY A 94 -10.31 -14.05 -6.20
C GLY A 94 -8.81 -14.04 -5.94
N CYS A 95 -8.24 -12.98 -5.37
CA CYS A 95 -6.84 -12.98 -4.95
C CYS A 95 -6.59 -13.95 -3.78
N PRO A 96 -5.33 -14.27 -3.47
CA PRO A 96 -4.97 -15.11 -2.32
C PRO A 96 -5.53 -14.58 -0.99
N GLN A 97 -5.91 -15.49 -0.11
CA GLN A 97 -6.31 -15.15 1.27
C GLN A 97 -5.09 -14.98 2.18
N THR A 98 -3.97 -15.64 1.85
CA THR A 98 -2.73 -15.61 2.62
C THR A 98 -1.55 -15.36 1.69
N VAL A 99 -0.77 -14.31 1.97
CA VAL A 99 0.49 -13.97 1.29
C VAL A 99 1.54 -13.70 2.36
N LEU A 100 2.56 -14.56 2.45
CA LEU A 100 3.59 -14.43 3.49
C LEU A 100 4.70 -13.44 3.11
N GLY A 101 4.93 -13.19 1.83
CA GLY A 101 5.78 -12.12 1.32
C GLY A 101 4.98 -10.88 0.96
N SER A 102 5.33 -10.22 -0.14
CA SER A 102 4.70 -8.99 -0.62
C SER A 102 3.49 -9.25 -1.52
N PHE A 103 2.47 -8.39 -1.40
CA PHE A 103 1.32 -8.32 -2.30
C PHE A 103 1.42 -7.07 -3.16
N VAL A 104 1.63 -7.24 -4.46
CA VAL A 104 1.91 -6.15 -5.40
C VAL A 104 0.82 -6.06 -6.46
N CYS A 105 0.01 -4.98 -6.42
CA CYS A 105 -1.14 -4.75 -7.30
C CYS A 105 -1.20 -3.31 -7.87
N HIS A 106 -0.08 -2.61 -7.92
CA HIS A 106 -0.03 -1.26 -8.47
C HIS A 106 -0.29 -1.21 -9.98
N ASN A 107 -0.57 -0.02 -10.54
CA ASN A 107 -0.88 0.14 -11.96
C ASN A 107 -2.05 -0.76 -12.42
N ASN A 108 -3.18 -0.63 -11.76
CA ASN A 108 -4.46 -1.26 -12.10
C ASN A 108 -5.58 -0.20 -12.07
N PHE A 109 -6.85 -0.60 -12.04
CA PHE A 109 -8.02 0.28 -11.99
C PHE A 109 -8.84 0.09 -10.71
N LEU A 110 -8.19 -0.29 -9.61
CA LEU A 110 -8.86 -0.56 -8.33
C LEU A 110 -9.45 0.72 -7.74
N THR A 111 -10.72 0.70 -7.34
CA THR A 111 -11.41 1.79 -6.64
C THR A 111 -11.47 1.59 -5.13
N ASN A 112 -11.27 0.38 -4.66
CA ASN A 112 -11.18 -0.03 -3.25
C ASN A 112 -10.37 -1.32 -3.13
N LEU A 113 -10.13 -1.77 -1.89
CA LEU A 113 -9.30 -2.96 -1.62
C LEU A 113 -10.10 -4.20 -1.19
N ARG A 114 -11.42 -4.23 -1.49
CA ARG A 114 -12.26 -5.39 -1.17
C ARG A 114 -11.74 -6.65 -1.87
N GLY A 115 -11.60 -7.70 -1.09
CA GLY A 115 -11.06 -8.98 -1.55
C GLY A 115 -9.58 -9.17 -1.26
N ALA A 116 -8.84 -8.12 -0.86
CA ALA A 116 -7.44 -8.24 -0.46
C ALA A 116 -7.25 -9.25 0.71
N PRO A 117 -6.06 -9.87 0.83
CA PRO A 117 -5.73 -10.70 1.98
C PRO A 117 -5.83 -9.90 3.29
N GLN A 118 -6.22 -10.56 4.38
CA GLN A 118 -6.32 -9.91 5.69
C GLN A 118 -4.96 -9.60 6.31
N GLU A 119 -3.95 -10.39 5.96
CA GLU A 119 -2.59 -10.26 6.45
C GLU A 119 -1.61 -10.40 5.28
N VAL A 120 -0.61 -9.51 5.23
CA VAL A 120 0.50 -9.52 4.28
C VAL A 120 1.79 -9.49 5.09
N GLY A 121 2.68 -10.43 4.83
CA GLY A 121 3.88 -10.62 5.64
C GLY A 121 4.93 -9.53 5.44
N GLU A 122 5.02 -8.96 4.25
CA GLU A 122 5.96 -7.90 3.89
C GLU A 122 5.22 -6.66 3.39
N ASP A 123 5.36 -6.27 2.11
CA ASP A 123 4.81 -5.07 1.54
C ASP A 123 3.42 -5.29 0.92
N PHE A 124 2.54 -4.29 1.07
CA PHE A 124 1.32 -4.17 0.28
C PHE A 124 1.42 -2.94 -0.61
N ILE A 125 1.58 -3.15 -1.92
CA ILE A 125 1.87 -2.09 -2.90
C ILE A 125 0.69 -1.93 -3.84
N ALA A 126 -0.08 -0.84 -3.67
CA ALA A 126 -1.28 -0.53 -4.45
C ALA A 126 -1.27 0.90 -5.04
N HIS A 127 -0.09 1.49 -5.22
CA HIS A 127 0.02 2.82 -5.82
C HIS A 127 -0.42 2.84 -7.29
N ASN A 128 -0.68 4.02 -7.85
CA ASN A 128 -1.16 4.17 -9.24
C ASN A 128 -2.40 3.29 -9.51
N ASN A 129 -3.44 3.51 -8.74
CA ASN A 129 -4.77 2.97 -8.93
C ASN A 129 -5.79 4.11 -8.91
N GLN A 130 -7.08 3.81 -8.73
CA GLN A 130 -8.16 4.77 -8.63
C GLN A 130 -8.85 4.68 -7.26
N LEU A 131 -8.09 4.33 -6.20
CA LEU A 131 -8.67 4.09 -4.88
C LEU A 131 -9.33 5.34 -4.34
N GLU A 132 -10.62 5.25 -4.07
CA GLU A 132 -11.43 6.26 -3.38
C GLU A 132 -11.61 5.89 -1.89
N SER A 133 -11.30 4.66 -1.51
CA SER A 133 -11.44 4.15 -0.15
C SER A 133 -10.47 3.00 0.10
N LEU A 134 -9.98 2.89 1.35
CA LEU A 134 -9.17 1.76 1.82
C LEU A 134 -10.03 0.58 2.32
N ARG A 135 -11.33 0.58 2.05
CA ARG A 135 -12.21 -0.54 2.43
C ARG A 135 -11.69 -1.85 1.89
N GLY A 136 -11.52 -2.81 2.79
CA GLY A 136 -11.01 -4.13 2.48
C GLY A 136 -9.49 -4.23 2.49
N ALA A 137 -8.77 -3.19 2.89
CA ALA A 137 -7.33 -3.26 3.10
C ALA A 137 -6.96 -4.37 4.09
N PRO A 138 -5.75 -4.92 4.01
CA PRO A 138 -5.21 -5.84 4.99
C PRO A 138 -5.31 -5.27 6.41
N ARG A 139 -5.61 -6.10 7.38
CA ARG A 139 -5.61 -5.72 8.79
C ARG A 139 -4.19 -5.45 9.30
N THR A 140 -3.23 -6.26 8.81
CA THR A 140 -1.81 -6.13 9.15
C THR A 140 -0.95 -6.22 7.89
N VAL A 141 0.08 -5.36 7.83
CA VAL A 141 1.12 -5.36 6.80
C VAL A 141 2.46 -5.32 7.53
N GLY A 142 3.34 -6.26 7.21
CA GLY A 142 4.59 -6.44 7.96
C GLY A 142 5.57 -5.28 7.78
N MET A 143 5.63 -4.70 6.57
CA MET A 143 6.59 -3.66 6.23
C MET A 143 5.90 -2.40 5.67
N LEU A 144 5.76 -2.25 4.38
CA LEU A 144 5.24 -1.05 3.72
C LEU A 144 3.80 -1.24 3.25
N PHE A 145 2.93 -0.27 3.56
CA PHE A 145 1.64 -0.08 2.92
C PHE A 145 1.70 1.17 2.04
N ASP A 146 1.76 0.98 0.71
CA ASP A 146 1.85 2.07 -0.25
C ASP A 146 0.57 2.18 -1.09
N VAL A 147 -0.17 3.27 -0.86
CA VAL A 147 -1.38 3.67 -1.59
C VAL A 147 -1.22 5.04 -2.25
N SER A 148 0.00 5.40 -2.55
CA SER A 148 0.33 6.65 -3.24
C SER A 148 -0.30 6.73 -4.63
N ARG A 149 -0.52 7.95 -5.15
CA ARG A 149 -1.10 8.19 -6.48
C ARG A 149 -2.44 7.49 -6.67
N ASN A 150 -3.38 7.86 -5.82
CA ASN A 150 -4.76 7.39 -5.81
C ASN A 150 -5.74 8.59 -5.65
N ASN A 151 -7.00 8.34 -5.31
CA ASN A 151 -8.03 9.35 -5.14
C ASN A 151 -8.55 9.45 -3.69
N LEU A 152 -7.77 9.03 -2.69
CA LEU A 152 -8.20 8.97 -1.30
C LEU A 152 -8.44 10.37 -0.73
N GLU A 153 -9.58 10.57 -0.05
CA GLU A 153 -9.92 11.80 0.68
C GLU A 153 -9.69 11.67 2.18
N ASP A 154 -9.69 10.44 2.70
CA ASP A 154 -9.36 10.06 4.07
C ASP A 154 -8.62 8.71 4.08
N LEU A 155 -8.27 8.23 5.28
CA LEU A 155 -7.56 6.97 5.49
C LEU A 155 -8.41 5.93 6.23
N GLU A 156 -9.75 6.08 6.22
CA GLU A 156 -10.63 5.12 6.85
C GLU A 156 -10.49 3.72 6.22
N GLY A 157 -10.27 2.73 7.06
CA GLY A 157 -10.01 1.36 6.63
C GLY A 157 -8.53 1.02 6.48
N ALA A 158 -7.62 1.93 6.80
CA ALA A 158 -6.18 1.65 6.81
C ALA A 158 -5.83 0.46 7.73
N PRO A 159 -4.69 -0.22 7.48
CA PRO A 159 -4.22 -1.31 8.33
C PRO A 159 -4.12 -0.90 9.80
N GLN A 160 -4.44 -1.80 10.72
CA GLN A 160 -4.30 -1.54 12.16
C GLN A 160 -2.84 -1.56 12.62
N LYS A 161 -2.00 -2.28 11.88
CA LYS A 161 -0.57 -2.38 12.13
C LYS A 161 0.19 -2.40 10.81
N VAL A 162 1.18 -1.52 10.68
CA VAL A 162 2.11 -1.43 9.55
C VAL A 162 3.41 -0.80 10.02
N ASP A 163 4.54 -1.12 9.39
CA ASP A 163 5.80 -0.44 9.71
C ASP A 163 5.86 0.96 9.07
N SER A 164 5.67 1.05 7.77
CA SER A 164 5.71 2.30 7.01
C SER A 164 4.44 2.50 6.18
N PHE A 165 3.96 3.75 6.08
CA PHE A 165 2.71 4.09 5.41
C PHE A 165 2.94 5.24 4.42
N TRP A 166 2.70 4.97 3.13
CA TRP A 166 2.84 5.95 2.06
C TRP A 166 1.49 6.22 1.39
N ALA A 167 1.10 7.49 1.35
CA ALA A 167 -0.13 7.96 0.73
C ALA A 167 0.09 9.27 -0.03
N SER A 168 1.26 9.42 -0.65
CA SER A 168 1.60 10.59 -1.48
C SER A 168 0.67 10.73 -2.67
N SER A 169 0.51 11.95 -3.19
CA SER A 169 -0.27 12.22 -4.41
C SER A 169 -1.69 11.64 -4.33
N ASN A 170 -2.43 12.03 -3.30
CA ASN A 170 -3.84 11.73 -3.09
C ASN A 170 -4.67 13.03 -2.96
N LYS A 171 -5.89 12.93 -2.50
CA LYS A 171 -6.82 14.06 -2.27
C LYS A 171 -7.15 14.23 -0.79
N LEU A 172 -6.26 13.78 0.10
CA LEU A 172 -6.50 13.78 1.55
C LEU A 172 -6.82 15.19 2.05
N THR A 173 -7.87 15.31 2.85
CA THR A 173 -8.28 16.52 3.56
C THR A 173 -7.84 16.51 5.01
N SER A 174 -7.70 15.31 5.59
CA SER A 174 -7.21 15.03 6.93
C SER A 174 -6.48 13.69 6.97
N LEU A 175 -5.94 13.31 8.12
CA LEU A 175 -5.33 11.99 8.35
C LEU A 175 -6.24 11.08 9.17
N GLN A 176 -7.55 11.33 9.15
CA GLN A 176 -8.54 10.51 9.85
C GLN A 176 -8.50 9.07 9.33
N GLY A 177 -8.51 8.11 10.23
CA GLY A 177 -8.39 6.69 9.91
C GLY A 177 -6.96 6.15 9.85
N LEU A 178 -5.93 7.02 10.01
CA LEU A 178 -4.54 6.59 10.02
C LEU A 178 -4.29 5.50 11.09
N SER A 179 -3.49 4.51 10.73
CA SER A 179 -3.06 3.43 11.61
C SER A 179 -2.47 3.97 12.93
N PRO A 180 -2.82 3.42 14.08
CA PRO A 180 -2.35 3.95 15.37
C PRO A 180 -0.88 3.62 15.68
N VAL A 181 -0.29 2.65 14.98
CA VAL A 181 1.08 2.20 15.22
C VAL A 181 1.82 2.13 13.89
N ILE A 182 2.71 3.08 13.65
CA ILE A 182 3.57 3.18 12.46
C ILE A 182 4.95 3.61 12.93
N PRO A 183 5.85 2.66 13.23
CA PRO A 183 7.18 2.98 13.72
C PRO A 183 8.15 3.50 12.65
N GLY A 184 7.90 3.18 11.40
CA GLY A 184 8.72 3.55 10.25
C GLY A 184 8.40 4.92 9.69
N HIS A 185 8.22 5.01 8.39
CA HIS A 185 8.02 6.25 7.66
C HIS A 185 6.56 6.52 7.37
N LEU A 186 6.15 7.77 7.53
CA LEU A 186 4.87 8.34 7.10
C LEU A 186 5.10 9.31 5.97
N ILE A 187 4.55 9.05 4.79
CA ILE A 187 4.74 9.92 3.62
C ILE A 187 3.38 10.34 3.07
N PHE A 188 3.12 11.66 3.06
CA PHE A 188 1.87 12.29 2.64
C PHE A 188 2.08 13.46 1.68
N ASP A 189 3.23 13.56 1.05
CA ASP A 189 3.53 14.63 0.12
C ASP A 189 2.51 14.66 -1.03
N ASP A 190 2.39 15.81 -1.70
CA ASP A 190 1.48 16.02 -2.82
C ASP A 190 -0.01 15.72 -2.52
N ASN A 191 -0.43 15.96 -1.27
CA ASN A 191 -1.85 15.99 -0.88
C ASN A 191 -2.31 17.44 -0.79
N TRP A 192 -2.63 18.03 -1.93
CA TRP A 192 -2.90 19.46 -2.06
C TRP A 192 -4.19 19.95 -1.37
N LYS A 193 -5.09 19.04 -0.98
CA LYS A 193 -6.30 19.32 -0.19
C LYS A 193 -6.11 19.17 1.32
N LEU A 194 -4.92 18.78 1.79
CA LEU A 194 -4.69 18.51 3.21
C LEU A 194 -4.75 19.80 4.02
N GLU A 195 -5.78 19.95 4.84
CA GLU A 195 -6.06 21.13 5.68
C GLU A 195 -5.94 20.81 7.17
N SER A 196 -5.92 19.53 7.54
CA SER A 196 -5.86 19.09 8.93
C SER A 196 -4.95 17.88 9.11
N LEU A 197 -4.21 17.87 10.21
CA LEU A 197 -3.46 16.70 10.70
C LEU A 197 -4.29 15.89 11.72
N GLU A 198 -5.62 16.06 11.72
CA GLU A 198 -6.51 15.25 12.54
C GLU A 198 -6.37 13.77 12.13
N GLY A 199 -6.28 12.89 13.13
CA GLY A 199 -5.95 11.49 12.93
C GLY A 199 -4.47 11.16 13.14
N LEU A 200 -3.56 12.13 13.11
CA LEU A 200 -2.15 11.91 13.43
C LEU A 200 -1.98 11.66 14.94
N SER A 201 -2.17 10.43 15.36
CA SER A 201 -2.01 9.97 16.74
C SER A 201 -0.96 8.86 16.90
N VAL A 202 -0.15 8.67 15.89
CA VAL A 202 0.87 7.61 15.83
C VAL A 202 1.96 7.80 16.88
N GLN A 203 2.45 6.69 17.39
CA GLN A 203 3.53 6.69 18.37
C GLN A 203 4.89 6.73 17.67
N ARG A 204 5.53 7.92 17.71
CA ARG A 204 6.94 8.17 17.35
C ARG A 204 7.39 7.53 16.02
N PRO A 205 6.81 7.89 14.87
CA PRO A 205 7.33 7.45 13.58
C PRO A 205 8.78 7.92 13.40
N SER A 206 9.56 7.14 12.64
CA SER A 206 10.96 7.47 12.36
C SER A 206 11.09 8.73 11.53
N ALA A 207 10.20 8.93 10.54
CA ALA A 207 10.13 10.15 9.76
C ALA A 207 8.69 10.42 9.31
N ILE A 208 8.38 11.71 9.11
CA ILE A 208 7.14 12.20 8.52
C ILE A 208 7.53 13.08 7.34
N GLU A 209 6.99 12.79 6.16
CA GLU A 209 7.20 13.59 4.95
C GLU A 209 5.83 14.06 4.43
N LEU A 210 5.73 15.34 4.13
CA LEU A 210 4.51 15.96 3.62
C LEU A 210 4.80 17.20 2.80
N SER A 211 3.85 17.62 1.95
CA SER A 211 3.92 18.92 1.28
C SER A 211 3.64 20.03 2.27
N TYR A 212 4.48 21.05 2.23
CA TYR A 212 4.26 22.24 3.04
C TYR A 212 2.99 22.97 2.63
N ARG A 213 2.24 23.41 3.64
CA ARG A 213 1.04 24.25 3.51
C ARG A 213 1.08 25.38 4.54
N ALA A 214 0.98 26.61 4.07
CA ALA A 214 1.09 27.80 4.92
C ALA A 214 0.08 27.86 6.09
N TYR A 215 -1.06 27.19 5.94
CA TYR A 215 -2.15 27.18 6.93
C TYR A 215 -2.25 25.88 7.74
N LEU A 216 -1.40 24.89 7.46
CA LEU A 216 -1.46 23.62 8.15
C LEU A 216 -0.92 23.75 9.58
N PRO A 217 -1.69 23.35 10.61
CA PRO A 217 -1.22 23.31 12.00
C PRO A 217 -0.14 22.26 12.16
N LEU A 218 1.13 22.68 12.28
CA LEU A 218 2.26 21.76 12.19
C LEU A 218 2.72 21.17 13.52
N LEU A 219 2.29 21.70 14.67
CA LEU A 219 2.77 21.22 15.98
C LEU A 219 2.50 19.73 16.24
N ARG A 220 1.47 19.17 15.60
CA ARG A 220 1.20 17.71 15.67
C ARG A 220 2.33 16.86 15.09
N LEU A 221 3.14 17.41 14.19
CA LEU A 221 4.28 16.71 13.59
C LEU A 221 5.40 16.40 14.59
N LEU A 222 5.42 17.04 15.75
CA LEU A 222 6.41 16.78 16.82
C LEU A 222 6.33 15.35 17.38
N VAL A 223 5.33 14.56 17.02
CA VAL A 223 5.29 13.11 17.33
C VAL A 223 6.36 12.33 16.55
N GLY A 224 6.78 12.81 15.38
CA GLY A 224 7.84 12.21 14.56
C GLY A 224 9.24 12.49 15.11
N LYS A 225 10.21 11.64 14.76
CA LYS A 225 11.63 11.86 15.06
C LYS A 225 12.30 12.79 14.05
N LYS A 226 11.78 12.79 12.82
CA LYS A 226 12.24 13.65 11.72
C LYS A 226 11.05 14.10 10.91
N VAL A 227 11.05 15.35 10.48
CA VAL A 227 10.03 15.93 9.58
C VAL A 227 10.73 16.46 8.33
N THR A 228 10.19 16.15 7.15
CA THR A 228 10.66 16.64 5.85
C THR A 228 9.48 17.21 5.08
N PHE A 229 9.63 18.41 4.50
CA PHE A 229 8.62 19.03 3.65
C PHE A 229 9.00 18.93 2.17
N TRP A 230 8.03 18.60 1.32
CA TRP A 230 8.17 18.50 -0.13
C TRP A 230 7.26 19.48 -0.89
N PRO A 231 7.68 20.00 -2.06
CA PRO A 231 9.09 20.01 -2.48
C PRO A 231 9.89 20.90 -1.55
N SER A 232 11.14 20.56 -1.30
CA SER A 232 12.07 21.40 -0.53
C SER A 232 12.46 22.65 -1.35
N LEU A 233 11.45 23.31 -1.94
CA LEU A 233 11.63 24.45 -2.83
C LEU A 233 11.93 25.70 -2.01
N TRP A 234 13.15 26.19 -2.18
CA TRP A 234 13.54 27.57 -1.89
C TRP A 234 13.67 27.93 -0.38
N GLY A 235 14.84 27.78 0.17
CA GLY A 235 15.39 28.51 1.33
C GLY A 235 14.48 28.80 2.56
N GLN A 236 13.21 29.09 2.36
CA GLN A 236 12.25 29.42 3.41
C GLN A 236 11.79 28.21 4.22
N PHE A 237 11.66 27.03 3.57
CA PHE A 237 11.20 25.81 4.26
C PHE A 237 12.30 25.18 5.11
N THR A 238 13.56 25.42 4.78
CA THR A 238 14.69 25.00 5.59
C THR A 238 14.60 25.52 7.02
N ALA A 239 14.06 26.73 7.23
CA ALA A 239 13.88 27.31 8.56
C ALA A 239 12.82 26.57 9.38
N ILE A 240 11.65 26.24 8.78
CA ILE A 240 10.60 25.46 9.45
C ILE A 240 11.08 24.05 9.75
N GLU A 241 11.68 23.36 8.77
CA GLU A 241 12.24 22.02 8.97
C GLU A 241 13.30 22.00 10.07
N LEU A 242 14.16 23.00 10.10
CA LEU A 242 15.21 23.12 11.12
C LEU A 242 14.58 23.30 12.51
N ILE A 243 13.57 24.17 12.64
CA ILE A 243 12.85 24.37 13.88
C ILE A 243 12.20 23.05 14.33
N PHE A 244 11.42 22.38 13.44
CA PHE A 244 10.79 21.11 13.80
C PHE A 244 11.80 20.04 14.16
N ASN A 245 12.86 19.85 13.38
CA ASN A 245 13.86 18.82 13.65
C ASN A 245 14.69 19.11 14.92
N THR A 246 14.75 20.38 15.34
CA THR A 246 15.35 20.76 16.64
C THR A 246 14.54 20.20 17.81
N TYR A 247 13.21 20.19 17.69
CA TYR A 247 12.31 19.80 18.79
C TYR A 247 11.66 18.41 18.62
N ALA A 248 11.76 17.81 17.45
CA ALA A 248 11.17 16.51 17.13
C ALA A 248 11.66 15.42 18.10
N GLY A 249 10.73 14.56 18.54
CA GLY A 249 11.02 13.46 19.46
C GLY A 249 11.28 13.85 20.92
N GLN A 250 11.28 15.13 21.28
CA GLN A 250 11.55 15.60 22.65
C GLN A 250 10.28 15.62 23.56
N GLY A 251 9.12 15.31 22.99
CA GLY A 251 7.85 15.18 23.74
C GLY A 251 7.17 16.52 24.03
N LYS A 252 6.16 16.49 24.92
CA LYS A 252 5.27 17.64 25.18
C LYS A 252 5.98 18.91 25.68
N ARG A 253 7.12 18.78 26.36
CA ARG A 253 7.85 19.93 26.88
C ARG A 253 8.39 20.80 25.75
N ALA A 254 8.91 20.20 24.71
CA ALA A 254 9.46 20.91 23.57
C ALA A 254 8.40 21.61 22.70
N MET A 255 7.13 21.28 22.88
CA MET A 255 6.02 21.82 22.09
C MET A 255 5.89 23.34 22.23
N PHE A 256 5.95 23.87 23.45
CA PHE A 256 5.90 25.33 23.71
C PHE A 256 7.12 26.05 23.16
N GLU A 257 8.29 25.44 23.27
CA GLU A 257 9.54 26.01 22.75
C GLU A 257 9.52 26.04 21.22
N CYS A 258 9.02 24.96 20.57
CA CYS A 258 8.82 24.88 19.12
C CYS A 258 7.79 25.93 18.66
N GLN A 259 6.65 26.02 19.33
CA GLN A 259 5.62 27.04 19.05
C GLN A 259 6.23 28.44 19.05
N LYS A 260 6.91 28.78 20.09
CA LYS A 260 7.57 30.11 20.24
C LYS A 260 8.62 30.35 19.14
N ALA A 261 9.42 29.33 18.82
CA ALA A 261 10.42 29.44 17.76
C ALA A 261 9.81 29.67 16.38
N LEU A 262 8.64 29.03 16.09
CA LEU A 262 7.88 29.25 14.87
C LEU A 262 7.27 30.66 14.81
N GLU A 263 6.68 31.13 15.91
CA GLU A 263 6.13 32.49 16.02
C GLU A 263 7.20 33.55 15.83
N ASP A 264 8.36 33.41 16.53
CA ASP A 264 9.53 34.31 16.43
C ASP A 264 10.12 34.32 15.00
N ALA A 265 10.02 33.22 14.26
CA ALA A 265 10.45 33.09 12.87
C ALA A 265 9.39 33.55 11.82
N GLY A 266 8.22 34.04 12.27
CA GLY A 266 7.16 34.55 11.42
C GLY A 266 6.18 33.47 10.86
N PHE A 267 6.19 32.29 11.45
CA PHE A 267 5.33 31.15 11.03
C PHE A 267 4.16 30.91 12.00
N SER A 268 3.52 31.99 12.48
CA SER A 268 2.46 31.94 13.50
C SER A 268 1.27 31.05 13.09
N GLU A 269 0.91 31.01 11.81
CA GLU A 269 -0.17 30.14 11.31
C GLU A 269 0.18 28.64 11.44
N ASN A 270 1.45 28.30 11.35
CA ASN A 270 1.94 26.93 11.50
C ASN A 270 2.21 26.55 12.97
N ALA A 271 2.29 27.55 13.86
CA ALA A 271 2.50 27.38 15.30
C ALA A 271 1.21 26.98 16.04
N ARG A 272 0.30 26.25 15.38
CA ARG A 272 -0.97 25.78 15.91
C ARG A 272 -0.96 24.28 16.14
N TRP A 273 -1.83 23.86 17.06
CA TRP A 273 -2.04 22.47 17.44
C TRP A 273 -3.20 21.83 16.71
#